data_38b192d8b468db9b95bf4aa21464a636
#
_entry.id   38b192d8b468db9b95bf4aa21464a636
#
_cell.length_a   1.000
_cell.length_b   1.000
_cell.length_c   1.000
_cell.angle_alpha   90.00
_cell.angle_beta   90.00
_cell.angle_gamma   90.00
#
_symmetry.space_group_name_H-M   'P 1'
#
loop_
_entity.id
_entity.type
_entity.pdbx_description
1 polymer ?
#
loop_
_entity_poly.entity_id
_entity_poly.type
_entity_poly.pdbx_seq_one_letter_code
_entity_poly.pdbx_strand_id
1 'polypeptide(L)'
;IASCLVGSEMCIRDRLYIFGIFLNMTHSGQVYSILMVFIKIIGVIFVLHIFLLVFQYSIAALFVHRNPFKLLSKMLPAYFTALGTQSSAATIPVTLEQTKKNGVSAEVAGFVIPLCATIHLSGSTLKIVACALALMMMQGMPFDFPLFAGFIFMLGITMVAAPGVPGGAIMASLGILQSMLGFDESAQALMIALYIAMDSFGTACNVTGDGAIALIIDKVMGKGTGK
;
A
#
# COMPACT_ATOMS: atom_id res chain seq x y z
N ILE A 1 26.24 -10.60 -0.41
CA ILE A 1 26.63 -10.02 -1.73
C ILE A 1 25.78 -10.65 -2.83
N ALA A 2 25.62 -11.99 -2.88
CA ALA A 2 24.81 -12.68 -3.90
C ALA A 2 23.33 -12.26 -3.89
N SER A 3 22.70 -12.09 -2.72
CA SER A 3 21.30 -11.63 -2.60
C SER A 3 21.08 -10.20 -3.08
N CYS A 4 22.11 -9.34 -3.00
CA CYS A 4 22.05 -7.96 -3.49
C CYS A 4 22.17 -7.90 -5.02
N LEU A 5 22.95 -8.78 -5.62
CA LEU A 5 23.11 -8.91 -7.08
C LEU A 5 21.85 -9.48 -7.74
N VAL A 6 21.25 -10.52 -7.16
CA VAL A 6 19.98 -11.10 -7.65
C VAL A 6 18.84 -10.07 -7.60
N GLY A 7 18.77 -9.25 -6.55
CA GLY A 7 17.79 -8.16 -6.46
C GLY A 7 18.00 -7.08 -7.53
N SER A 8 19.24 -6.75 -7.87
CA SER A 8 19.54 -5.74 -8.90
C SER A 8 19.28 -6.25 -10.32
N GLU A 9 19.59 -7.51 -10.61
CA GLU A 9 19.33 -8.12 -11.92
C GLU A 9 17.83 -8.31 -12.18
N MET A 10 17.06 -8.75 -11.19
CA MET A 10 15.59 -8.78 -11.27
C MET A 10 15.03 -7.38 -11.56
N CYS A 11 15.50 -6.36 -10.87
CA CYS A 11 15.02 -4.98 -11.05
C CYS A 11 15.33 -4.42 -12.46
N ILE A 12 16.47 -4.75 -13.06
CA ILE A 12 16.84 -4.34 -14.42
C ILE A 12 16.02 -5.10 -15.46
N ARG A 13 15.90 -6.41 -15.30
CA ARG A 13 15.13 -7.28 -16.19
C ARG A 13 13.65 -6.89 -16.22
N ASP A 14 13.05 -6.58 -15.05
CA ASP A 14 11.67 -6.15 -14.95
C ASP A 14 11.44 -4.80 -15.64
N ARG A 15 12.38 -3.86 -15.53
CA ARG A 15 12.28 -2.56 -16.22
C ARG A 15 12.35 -2.70 -17.74
N LEU A 16 13.24 -3.55 -18.25
CA LEU A 16 13.33 -3.84 -19.68
C LEU A 16 12.10 -4.57 -20.20
N TYR A 17 11.55 -5.48 -19.41
CA TYR A 17 10.32 -6.19 -19.73
C TYR A 17 9.11 -5.24 -19.79
N ILE A 18 8.93 -4.38 -18.79
CA ILE A 18 7.90 -3.35 -18.77
C ILE A 18 8.07 -2.41 -19.97
N PHE A 19 9.29 -1.98 -20.27
CA PHE A 19 9.58 -1.14 -21.44
C PHE A 19 9.16 -1.83 -22.75
N GLY A 20 9.49 -3.12 -22.91
CA GLY A 20 9.09 -3.91 -24.08
C GLY A 20 7.58 -4.03 -24.25
N ILE A 21 6.83 -4.22 -23.16
CA ILE A 21 5.36 -4.24 -23.17
C ILE A 21 4.80 -2.89 -23.60
N PHE A 22 5.27 -1.79 -23.02
CA PHE A 22 4.82 -0.45 -23.40
C PHE A 22 5.17 -0.11 -24.86
N LEU A 23 6.31 -0.56 -25.36
CA LEU A 23 6.69 -0.40 -26.77
C LEU A 23 5.73 -1.15 -27.68
N ASN A 24 5.36 -2.37 -27.36
CA ASN A 24 4.40 -3.17 -28.13
C ASN A 24 2.99 -2.55 -28.09
N MET A 25 2.56 -2.05 -26.93
CA MET A 25 1.29 -1.34 -26.77
C MET A 25 1.27 -0.02 -27.58
N THR A 26 2.42 0.68 -27.66
CA THR A 26 2.55 1.89 -28.48
C THR A 26 2.40 1.56 -29.95
N HIS A 27 3.03 0.50 -30.40
CA HIS A 27 2.95 0.03 -31.78
C HIS A 27 1.54 -0.40 -32.17
N SER A 28 0.78 -1.00 -31.24
CA SER A 28 -0.61 -1.44 -31.43
C SER A 28 -1.64 -0.30 -31.30
N GLY A 29 -1.23 0.93 -31.02
CA GLY A 29 -2.12 2.09 -30.85
C GLY A 29 -2.98 2.10 -29.59
N GLN A 30 -2.74 1.19 -28.65
CA GLN A 30 -3.56 1.03 -27.42
C GLN A 30 -3.17 1.99 -26.29
N VAL A 31 -2.03 2.69 -26.40
CA VAL A 31 -1.48 3.53 -25.33
C VAL A 31 -2.45 4.58 -24.83
N TYR A 32 -3.17 5.26 -25.74
CA TYR A 32 -4.10 6.31 -25.33
C TYR A 32 -5.23 5.78 -24.44
N SER A 33 -5.85 4.67 -24.84
CA SER A 33 -6.94 4.05 -24.07
C SER A 33 -6.47 3.58 -22.70
N ILE A 34 -5.28 2.97 -22.65
CA ILE A 34 -4.67 2.49 -21.40
C ILE A 34 -4.35 3.66 -20.47
N LEU A 35 -3.75 4.75 -20.98
CA LEU A 35 -3.43 5.94 -20.19
C LEU A 35 -4.69 6.59 -19.60
N MET A 36 -5.76 6.69 -20.37
CA MET A 36 -7.03 7.25 -19.89
C MET A 36 -7.65 6.41 -18.79
N VAL A 37 -7.58 5.09 -18.91
CA VAL A 37 -8.02 4.17 -17.83
C VAL A 37 -7.13 4.34 -16.60
N PHE A 38 -5.82 4.42 -16.77
CA PHE A 38 -4.86 4.61 -15.67
C PHE A 38 -5.12 5.90 -14.89
N ILE A 39 -5.35 7.01 -15.58
CA ILE A 39 -5.67 8.29 -14.93
C ILE A 39 -6.95 8.18 -14.10
N LYS A 40 -7.97 7.50 -14.60
CA LYS A 40 -9.22 7.27 -13.86
C LYS A 40 -8.99 6.41 -12.62
N ILE A 41 -8.24 5.30 -12.76
CA ILE A 41 -7.91 4.41 -11.64
C ILE A 41 -7.12 5.16 -10.57
N ILE A 42 -6.11 5.94 -10.97
CA ILE A 42 -5.31 6.77 -10.08
C ILE A 42 -6.21 7.71 -9.28
N GLY A 43 -7.12 8.41 -9.94
CA GLY A 43 -8.08 9.32 -9.28
C GLY A 43 -8.95 8.59 -8.24
N VAL A 44 -9.49 7.43 -8.59
CA VAL A 44 -10.30 6.61 -7.66
C VAL A 44 -9.46 6.16 -6.47
N ILE A 45 -8.25 5.67 -6.70
CA ILE A 45 -7.35 5.22 -5.61
C ILE A 45 -7.01 6.37 -4.67
N PHE A 46 -6.77 7.59 -5.19
CA PHE A 46 -6.54 8.76 -4.34
C PHE A 46 -7.72 9.06 -3.41
N VAL A 47 -8.94 9.07 -3.94
CA VAL A 47 -10.15 9.27 -3.13
C VAL A 47 -10.28 8.18 -2.08
N LEU A 48 -10.05 6.93 -2.45
CA LEU A 48 -10.11 5.79 -1.53
C LEU A 48 -9.00 5.86 -0.45
N HIS A 49 -7.79 6.32 -0.77
CA HIS A 49 -6.73 6.52 0.22
C HIS A 49 -7.10 7.59 1.26
N ILE A 50 -7.64 8.73 0.80
CA ILE A 50 -8.10 9.78 1.71
C ILE A 50 -9.22 9.24 2.61
N PHE A 51 -10.18 8.53 2.03
CA PHE A 51 -11.27 7.89 2.78
C PHE A 51 -10.72 6.90 3.81
N LEU A 52 -9.78 6.04 3.42
CA LEU A 52 -9.17 5.04 4.31
C LEU A 52 -8.45 5.70 5.49
N LEU A 53 -7.67 6.75 5.26
CA LEU A 53 -6.98 7.48 6.31
C LEU A 53 -7.97 8.14 7.28
N VAL A 54 -8.98 8.83 6.76
CA VAL A 54 -10.02 9.45 7.59
C VAL A 54 -10.77 8.39 8.40
N PHE A 55 -11.10 7.25 7.79
CA PHE A 55 -11.77 6.13 8.44
C PHE A 55 -10.92 5.53 9.58
N GLN A 56 -9.64 5.23 9.33
CA GLN A 56 -8.73 4.68 10.35
C GLN A 56 -8.56 5.64 11.53
N TYR A 57 -8.38 6.94 11.26
CA TYR A 57 -8.25 7.94 12.32
C TYR A 57 -9.57 8.24 13.03
N SER A 58 -10.71 8.08 12.37
CA SER A 58 -12.01 8.17 13.02
C SER A 58 -12.21 7.03 14.02
N ILE A 59 -11.85 5.81 13.64
CA ILE A 59 -11.86 4.67 14.59
C ILE A 59 -10.91 4.95 15.76
N ALA A 60 -9.67 5.32 15.51
CA ALA A 60 -8.72 5.63 16.57
C ALA A 60 -9.22 6.75 17.50
N ALA A 61 -9.87 7.78 16.94
CA ALA A 61 -10.45 8.89 17.68
C ALA A 61 -11.57 8.46 18.64
N LEU A 62 -12.37 7.45 18.27
CA LEU A 62 -13.40 6.87 19.15
C LEU A 62 -12.77 6.24 20.41
N PHE A 63 -11.61 5.56 20.27
CA PHE A 63 -10.92 4.96 21.40
C PHE A 63 -10.25 5.99 22.31
N VAL A 64 -9.59 7.00 21.73
CA VAL A 64 -8.82 7.99 22.50
C VAL A 64 -9.61 9.26 22.85
N HIS A 65 -10.86 9.39 22.41
CA HIS A 65 -11.76 10.55 22.60
C HIS A 65 -11.11 11.89 22.18
N ARG A 66 -10.44 11.91 21.02
CA ARG A 66 -9.73 13.09 20.46
C ARG A 66 -10.14 13.32 19.01
N ASN A 67 -9.95 14.55 18.53
CA ASN A 67 -10.33 14.92 17.16
C ASN A 67 -9.48 14.16 16.13
N PRO A 68 -10.10 13.40 15.19
CA PRO A 68 -9.38 12.58 14.20
C PRO A 68 -8.50 13.42 13.27
N PHE A 69 -8.95 14.60 12.87
CA PHE A 69 -8.19 15.47 11.97
C PHE A 69 -6.93 16.05 12.64
N LYS A 70 -6.97 16.32 13.96
CA LYS A 70 -5.80 16.73 14.71
C LYS A 70 -4.79 15.59 14.89
N LEU A 71 -5.27 14.37 15.05
CA LEU A 71 -4.42 13.18 15.11
C LEU A 71 -3.75 12.92 13.76
N LEU A 72 -4.53 12.96 12.69
CA LEU A 72 -4.04 12.76 11.32
C LEU A 72 -3.03 13.85 10.92
N SER A 73 -3.30 15.12 11.22
CA SER A 73 -2.40 16.24 10.85
C SER A 73 -1.02 16.14 11.48
N LYS A 74 -0.89 15.57 12.67
CA LYS A 74 0.41 15.31 13.29
C LYS A 74 1.23 14.25 12.58
N MET A 75 0.59 13.37 11.80
CA MET A 75 1.28 12.35 11.01
C MET A 75 1.71 12.83 9.62
N LEU A 76 1.33 14.02 9.20
CA LEU A 76 1.71 14.55 7.88
C LEU A 76 3.23 14.53 7.61
N PRO A 77 4.13 14.82 8.57
CA PRO A 77 5.56 14.67 8.32
C PRO A 77 5.96 13.24 7.95
N ALA A 78 5.36 12.22 8.60
CA ALA A 78 5.60 10.82 8.26
C ALA A 78 5.02 10.48 6.89
N TYR A 79 3.82 11.00 6.57
CA TYR A 79 3.20 10.86 5.25
C TYR A 79 4.11 11.37 4.13
N PHE A 80 4.60 12.62 4.23
CA PHE A 80 5.47 13.21 3.22
C PHE A 80 6.84 12.55 3.13
N THR A 81 7.41 12.08 4.25
CA THR A 81 8.64 11.30 4.26
C THR A 81 8.45 9.99 3.51
N ALA A 82 7.34 9.29 3.75
CA ALA A 82 7.01 8.04 3.06
C ALA A 82 6.77 8.23 1.56
N LEU A 83 6.21 9.36 1.13
CA LEU A 83 6.12 9.72 -0.30
C LEU A 83 7.49 9.76 -0.97
N GLY A 84 8.50 10.28 -0.28
CA GLY A 84 9.85 10.38 -0.81
C GLY A 84 10.63 9.07 -0.76
N THR A 85 10.50 8.32 0.33
CA THR A 85 11.28 7.07 0.54
C THR A 85 10.70 5.86 -0.16
N GLN A 86 9.38 5.84 -0.38
CA GLN A 86 8.62 4.68 -0.87
C GLN A 86 8.84 3.41 -0.03
N SER A 87 9.32 3.57 1.20
CA SER A 87 9.66 2.46 2.09
C SER A 87 9.13 2.72 3.51
N SER A 88 8.21 1.87 3.96
CA SER A 88 7.71 1.92 5.34
C SER A 88 8.85 1.70 6.34
N ALA A 89 9.77 0.78 6.04
CA ALA A 89 10.92 0.51 6.89
C ALA A 89 11.86 1.73 7.04
N ALA A 90 12.16 2.42 5.94
CA ALA A 90 13.01 3.62 5.96
C ALA A 90 12.33 4.79 6.68
N THR A 91 11.00 4.80 6.79
CA THR A 91 10.23 5.88 7.41
C THR A 91 9.99 5.64 8.92
N ILE A 92 10.31 4.46 9.45
CA ILE A 92 10.12 4.13 10.88
C ILE A 92 10.55 5.24 11.84
N PRO A 93 11.74 5.86 11.75
CA PRO A 93 12.16 6.87 12.70
C PRO A 93 11.20 8.08 12.78
N VAL A 94 10.75 8.55 11.63
CA VAL A 94 9.82 9.70 11.55
C VAL A 94 8.43 9.30 12.02
N THR A 95 7.94 8.13 11.62
CA THR A 95 6.65 7.60 12.07
C THR A 95 6.59 7.44 13.58
N LEU A 96 7.66 6.89 14.17
CA LEU A 96 7.80 6.73 15.60
C LEU A 96 7.73 8.07 16.35
N GLU A 97 8.46 9.07 15.86
CA GLU A 97 8.46 10.41 16.45
C GLU A 97 7.06 11.06 16.40
N GLN A 98 6.40 11.02 15.23
CA GLN A 98 5.07 11.62 15.09
C GLN A 98 4.00 10.87 15.91
N THR A 99 4.12 9.55 16.01
CA THR A 99 3.23 8.73 16.85
C THR A 99 3.36 9.07 18.32
N LYS A 100 4.59 9.30 18.83
CA LYS A 100 4.82 9.80 20.19
C LYS A 100 4.24 11.20 20.40
N LYS A 101 4.36 12.10 19.42
CA LYS A 101 3.72 13.43 19.44
C LYS A 101 2.20 13.35 19.47
N ASN A 102 1.62 12.27 18.97
CA ASN A 102 0.20 11.98 19.09
C ASN A 102 -0.21 11.53 20.51
N GLY A 103 0.74 11.25 21.38
CA GLY A 103 0.52 10.90 22.78
C GLY A 103 0.57 9.39 23.06
N VAL A 104 1.08 8.60 22.12
CA VAL A 104 1.35 7.17 22.32
C VAL A 104 2.61 7.01 23.19
N SER A 105 2.58 6.11 24.15
CA SER A 105 3.73 5.81 25.00
C SER A 105 4.94 5.34 24.20
N ALA A 106 6.15 5.65 24.67
CA ALA A 106 7.38 5.30 23.98
C ALA A 106 7.55 3.78 23.79
N GLU A 107 7.09 3.01 24.77
CA GLU A 107 7.15 1.53 24.74
C GLU A 107 6.24 0.96 23.65
N VAL A 108 4.96 1.41 23.61
CA VAL A 108 3.99 0.93 22.61
C VAL A 108 4.41 1.40 21.21
N ALA A 109 4.77 2.66 21.04
CA ALA A 109 5.22 3.18 19.76
C ALA A 109 6.47 2.42 19.26
N GLY A 110 7.44 2.16 20.14
CA GLY A 110 8.69 1.45 19.83
C GLY A 110 8.49 0.00 19.39
N PHE A 111 7.40 -0.63 19.79
CA PHE A 111 7.05 -1.99 19.38
C PHE A 111 6.12 -1.98 18.14
N VAL A 112 5.04 -1.20 18.20
CA VAL A 112 3.98 -1.23 17.18
C VAL A 112 4.45 -0.69 15.84
N ILE A 113 5.19 0.44 15.83
CA ILE A 113 5.58 1.06 14.56
C ILE A 113 6.52 0.19 13.72
N PRO A 114 7.61 -0.40 14.28
CA PRO A 114 8.45 -1.32 13.51
C PRO A 114 7.69 -2.57 13.03
N LEU A 115 6.78 -3.10 13.85
CA LEU A 115 5.96 -4.25 13.49
C LEU A 115 5.00 -3.90 12.34
N CYS A 116 4.24 -2.81 12.46
CA CYS A 116 3.28 -2.37 11.45
C CYS A 116 3.96 -2.00 10.12
N ALA A 117 5.19 -1.49 10.14
CA ALA A 117 5.94 -1.17 8.92
C ALA A 117 6.11 -2.37 7.97
N THR A 118 5.94 -3.61 8.47
CA THR A 118 6.00 -4.84 7.68
C THR A 118 4.65 -5.51 7.49
N ILE A 119 3.77 -5.48 8.49
CA ILE A 119 2.50 -6.24 8.44
C ILE A 119 1.27 -5.40 8.10
N HIS A 120 1.33 -4.07 8.24
CA HIS A 120 0.19 -3.20 7.96
C HIS A 120 0.35 -2.49 6.62
N LEU A 121 -0.15 -3.10 5.57
CA LEU A 121 -0.06 -2.63 4.18
C LEU A 121 -1.45 -2.26 3.61
N SER A 122 -2.29 -1.58 4.40
CA SER A 122 -3.68 -1.27 4.02
C SER A 122 -3.82 -0.45 2.74
N GLY A 123 -2.99 0.58 2.56
CA GLY A 123 -2.98 1.39 1.33
C GLY A 123 -2.47 0.61 0.12
N SER A 124 -1.46 -0.25 0.31
CA SER A 124 -0.94 -1.12 -0.74
C SER A 124 -1.97 -2.19 -1.15
N THR A 125 -2.63 -2.82 -0.18
CA THR A 125 -3.69 -3.81 -0.41
C THR A 125 -4.86 -3.20 -1.19
N LEU A 126 -5.36 -2.04 -0.74
CA LEU A 126 -6.43 -1.31 -1.41
C LEU A 126 -6.05 -1.00 -2.88
N LYS A 127 -4.83 -0.56 -3.11
CA LYS A 127 -4.31 -0.25 -4.44
C LYS A 127 -4.26 -1.48 -5.33
N ILE A 128 -3.75 -2.63 -4.82
CA ILE A 128 -3.69 -3.88 -5.58
C ILE A 128 -5.09 -4.34 -5.97
N VAL A 129 -6.05 -4.32 -5.03
CA VAL A 129 -7.44 -4.72 -5.30
C VAL A 129 -8.09 -3.82 -6.35
N ALA A 130 -7.93 -2.49 -6.21
CA ALA A 130 -8.51 -1.53 -7.16
C ALA A 130 -7.90 -1.67 -8.57
N CYS A 131 -6.58 -1.84 -8.67
CA CYS A 131 -5.91 -2.06 -9.96
C CYS A 131 -6.30 -3.39 -10.58
N ALA A 132 -6.41 -4.47 -9.79
CA ALA A 132 -6.82 -5.79 -10.28
C ALA A 132 -8.25 -5.74 -10.85
N LEU A 133 -9.19 -5.15 -10.11
CA LEU A 133 -10.57 -5.00 -10.58
C LEU A 133 -10.62 -4.19 -11.89
N ALA A 134 -9.93 -3.08 -11.95
CA ALA A 134 -9.92 -2.23 -13.12
C ALA A 134 -9.30 -2.92 -14.36
N LEU A 135 -8.23 -3.70 -14.17
CA LEU A 135 -7.63 -4.49 -15.24
C LEU A 135 -8.56 -5.59 -15.74
N MET A 136 -9.24 -6.31 -14.83
CA MET A 136 -10.23 -7.31 -15.22
C MET A 136 -11.38 -6.70 -16.01
N MET A 137 -11.88 -5.53 -15.56
CA MET A 137 -12.91 -4.79 -16.32
C MET A 137 -12.41 -4.37 -17.71
N MET A 138 -11.18 -3.92 -17.82
CA MET A 138 -10.57 -3.49 -19.09
C MET A 138 -10.37 -4.66 -20.05
N GLN A 139 -10.03 -5.84 -19.55
CA GLN A 139 -9.81 -7.05 -20.35
C GLN A 139 -11.08 -7.87 -20.59
N GLY A 140 -12.24 -7.42 -20.06
CA GLY A 140 -13.50 -8.14 -20.17
C GLY A 140 -13.51 -9.47 -19.43
N MET A 141 -12.65 -9.63 -18.42
CA MET A 141 -12.59 -10.84 -17.60
C MET A 141 -13.80 -10.92 -16.65
N PRO A 142 -14.35 -12.11 -16.41
CA PRO A 142 -15.45 -12.26 -15.46
C PRO A 142 -14.98 -12.00 -14.04
N PHE A 143 -15.78 -11.27 -13.28
CA PHE A 143 -15.54 -11.02 -11.86
C PHE A 143 -16.85 -11.04 -11.09
N ASP A 144 -16.82 -11.57 -9.88
CA ASP A 144 -17.95 -11.60 -8.98
C ASP A 144 -17.50 -11.30 -7.54
N PHE A 145 -18.46 -11.09 -6.67
CA PHE A 145 -18.17 -10.79 -5.27
C PHE A 145 -17.45 -11.93 -4.52
N PRO A 146 -17.85 -13.22 -4.66
CA PRO A 146 -17.15 -14.33 -4.01
C PRO A 146 -15.68 -14.44 -4.41
N LEU A 147 -15.37 -14.28 -5.69
CA LEU A 147 -14.00 -14.31 -6.22
C LEU A 147 -13.15 -13.20 -5.57
N PHE A 148 -13.66 -11.95 -5.57
CA PHE A 148 -12.95 -10.83 -4.98
C PHE A 148 -12.84 -10.91 -3.46
N ALA A 149 -13.87 -11.39 -2.77
CA ALA A 149 -13.80 -11.60 -1.32
C ALA A 149 -12.71 -12.61 -0.95
N GLY A 150 -12.63 -13.74 -1.68
CA GLY A 150 -11.57 -14.73 -1.54
C GLY A 150 -10.19 -14.15 -1.85
N PHE A 151 -10.07 -13.39 -2.94
CA PHE A 151 -8.83 -12.73 -3.32
C PHE A 151 -8.36 -11.73 -2.26
N ILE A 152 -9.24 -10.87 -1.75
CA ILE A 152 -8.91 -9.89 -0.70
C ILE A 152 -8.46 -10.59 0.57
N PHE A 153 -9.11 -11.68 0.97
CA PHE A 153 -8.74 -12.45 2.15
C PHE A 153 -7.34 -13.08 2.00
N MET A 154 -7.07 -13.75 0.87
CA MET A 154 -5.75 -14.33 0.59
C MET A 154 -4.67 -13.27 0.44
N LEU A 155 -5.00 -12.14 -0.19
CA LEU A 155 -4.09 -11.01 -0.30
C LEU A 155 -3.71 -10.46 1.09
N GLY A 156 -4.68 -10.34 2.00
CA GLY A 156 -4.43 -9.92 3.39
C GLY A 156 -3.44 -10.83 4.12
N ILE A 157 -3.57 -12.14 3.95
CA ILE A 157 -2.62 -13.11 4.52
C ILE A 157 -1.23 -12.95 3.90
N THR A 158 -1.16 -12.79 2.59
CA THR A 158 0.12 -12.65 1.88
C THR A 158 0.84 -11.35 2.22
N MET A 159 0.09 -10.27 2.43
CA MET A 159 0.67 -8.97 2.80
C MET A 159 1.39 -8.98 4.14
N VAL A 160 1.06 -9.89 5.06
CA VAL A 160 1.81 -10.07 6.32
C VAL A 160 3.26 -10.50 6.07
N ALA A 161 3.51 -11.22 4.97
CA ALA A 161 4.86 -11.67 4.57
C ALA A 161 5.55 -10.73 3.56
N ALA A 162 4.88 -9.67 3.13
CA ALA A 162 5.43 -8.74 2.15
C ALA A 162 6.48 -7.82 2.79
N PRO A 163 7.66 -7.64 2.15
CA PRO A 163 8.68 -6.75 2.69
C PRO A 163 8.24 -5.27 2.55
N GLY A 164 8.53 -4.46 3.58
CA GLY A 164 8.22 -3.02 3.63
C GLY A 164 9.19 -2.15 2.80
N VAL A 165 9.53 -2.59 1.59
CA VAL A 165 10.44 -1.93 0.64
C VAL A 165 9.68 -1.59 -0.66
N PRO A 166 10.21 -0.66 -1.49
CA PRO A 166 9.55 -0.30 -2.76
C PRO A 166 9.22 -1.53 -3.62
N GLY A 167 7.98 -1.63 -4.08
CA GLY A 167 7.51 -2.74 -4.91
C GLY A 167 7.29 -4.07 -4.18
N GLY A 168 7.61 -4.18 -2.88
CA GLY A 168 7.55 -5.44 -2.13
C GLY A 168 6.15 -6.07 -2.10
N ALA A 169 5.11 -5.26 -1.92
CA ALA A 169 3.74 -5.75 -1.83
C ALA A 169 3.23 -6.32 -3.17
N ILE A 170 3.50 -5.67 -4.31
CA ILE A 170 3.07 -6.20 -5.61
C ILE A 170 3.80 -7.49 -5.95
N MET A 171 5.10 -7.57 -5.70
CA MET A 171 5.88 -8.77 -5.96
C MET A 171 5.39 -9.96 -5.13
N ALA A 172 5.03 -9.74 -3.86
CA ALA A 172 4.44 -10.77 -3.01
C ALA A 172 3.05 -11.23 -3.50
N SER A 173 2.30 -10.37 -4.20
CA SER A 173 0.94 -10.67 -4.65
C SER A 173 0.85 -11.37 -6.01
N LEU A 174 1.92 -11.42 -6.81
CA LEU A 174 1.87 -11.95 -8.18
C LEU A 174 1.33 -13.38 -8.27
N GLY A 175 1.77 -14.25 -7.35
CA GLY A 175 1.28 -15.63 -7.31
C GLY A 175 -0.23 -15.75 -7.08
N ILE A 176 -0.81 -14.87 -6.26
CA ILE A 176 -2.25 -14.84 -6.00
C ILE A 176 -3.01 -14.23 -7.17
N LEU A 177 -2.48 -13.17 -7.78
CA LEU A 177 -3.05 -12.57 -8.98
C LEU A 177 -3.15 -13.60 -10.12
N GLN A 178 -2.12 -14.42 -10.28
CA GLN A 178 -2.11 -15.49 -11.26
C GLN A 178 -3.08 -16.62 -10.90
N SER A 179 -2.99 -17.17 -9.69
CA SER A 179 -3.71 -18.39 -9.31
C SER A 179 -5.20 -18.15 -9.07
N MET A 180 -5.60 -16.99 -8.55
CA MET A 180 -6.99 -16.69 -8.23
C MET A 180 -7.71 -15.88 -9.32
N LEU A 181 -7.04 -14.89 -9.90
CA LEU A 181 -7.64 -13.99 -10.89
C LEU A 181 -7.27 -14.38 -12.35
N GLY A 182 -6.39 -15.38 -12.53
CA GLY A 182 -5.99 -15.85 -13.86
C GLY A 182 -5.14 -14.86 -14.66
N PHE A 183 -4.43 -13.94 -13.98
CA PHE A 183 -3.59 -12.94 -14.63
C PHE A 183 -2.41 -13.61 -15.32
N ASP A 184 -2.33 -13.44 -16.63
CA ASP A 184 -1.17 -13.84 -17.44
C ASP A 184 0.02 -12.89 -17.23
N GLU A 185 1.14 -13.17 -17.85
CA GLU A 185 2.35 -12.36 -17.74
C GLU A 185 2.13 -10.89 -18.18
N SER A 186 1.27 -10.67 -19.17
CA SER A 186 0.96 -9.33 -19.67
C SER A 186 0.15 -8.53 -18.64
N ALA A 187 -0.88 -9.15 -18.06
CA ALA A 187 -1.70 -8.55 -17.00
C ALA A 187 -0.86 -8.28 -15.73
N GLN A 188 0.03 -9.20 -15.36
CA GLN A 188 0.94 -9.02 -14.23
C GLN A 188 1.92 -7.85 -14.46
N ALA A 189 2.46 -7.71 -15.68
CA ALA A 189 3.34 -6.59 -16.00
C ALA A 189 2.62 -5.24 -15.94
N LEU A 190 1.36 -5.17 -16.40
CA LEU A 190 0.52 -3.99 -16.24
C LEU A 190 0.24 -3.68 -14.77
N MET A 191 -0.04 -4.70 -13.95
CA MET A 191 -0.21 -4.55 -12.50
C MET A 191 1.05 -4.00 -11.83
N ILE A 192 2.21 -4.51 -12.18
CA ILE A 192 3.50 -4.02 -11.66
C ILE A 192 3.70 -2.54 -12.04
N ALA A 193 3.47 -2.19 -13.31
CA ALA A 193 3.62 -0.83 -13.79
C ALA A 193 2.69 0.15 -13.06
N LEU A 194 1.40 -0.16 -12.96
CA LEU A 194 0.40 0.62 -12.22
C LEU A 194 0.76 0.77 -10.75
N TYR A 195 1.17 -0.35 -10.13
CA TYR A 195 1.52 -0.35 -8.73
C TYR A 195 2.71 0.55 -8.44
N ILE A 196 3.81 0.43 -9.21
CA ILE A 196 5.04 1.20 -9.03
C ILE A 196 4.77 2.70 -9.24
N ALA A 197 3.96 3.07 -10.23
CA ALA A 197 3.60 4.46 -10.49
C ALA A 197 2.94 5.16 -9.27
N MET A 198 2.29 4.39 -8.41
CA MET A 198 1.57 4.90 -7.24
C MET A 198 2.15 4.42 -5.90
N ASP A 199 3.32 3.81 -5.89
CA ASP A 199 3.87 3.16 -4.68
C ASP A 199 4.10 4.16 -3.56
N SER A 200 4.55 5.37 -3.88
CA SER A 200 4.70 6.47 -2.93
C SER A 200 3.45 6.72 -2.10
N PHE A 201 2.29 6.80 -2.73
CA PHE A 201 1.03 7.11 -2.05
C PHE A 201 0.51 5.93 -1.22
N GLY A 202 0.66 4.69 -1.72
CA GLY A 202 0.33 3.49 -0.95
C GLY A 202 1.16 3.39 0.33
N THR A 203 2.47 3.61 0.22
CA THR A 203 3.39 3.61 1.35
C THR A 203 3.07 4.72 2.36
N ALA A 204 2.78 5.94 1.87
CA ALA A 204 2.39 7.05 2.75
C ALA A 204 1.10 6.75 3.52
N CYS A 205 0.13 6.07 2.87
CA CYS A 205 -1.11 5.63 3.52
C CYS A 205 -0.83 4.56 4.59
N ASN A 206 0.02 3.56 4.29
CA ASN A 206 0.40 2.51 5.25
C ASN A 206 1.02 3.13 6.51
N VAL A 207 2.10 3.89 6.34
CA VAL A 207 2.88 4.53 7.41
C VAL A 207 2.01 5.44 8.29
N THR A 208 1.11 6.19 7.67
CA THR A 208 0.21 7.07 8.41
C THR A 208 -0.79 6.26 9.22
N GLY A 209 -1.33 5.19 8.65
CA GLY A 209 -2.24 4.26 9.33
C GLY A 209 -1.60 3.54 10.52
N ASP A 210 -0.28 3.28 10.50
CA ASP A 210 0.45 2.70 11.63
C ASP A 210 0.27 3.52 12.91
N GLY A 211 0.25 4.85 12.78
CA GLY A 211 -0.02 5.76 13.90
C GLY A 211 -1.42 5.61 14.49
N ALA A 212 -2.43 5.32 13.66
CA ALA A 212 -3.80 5.07 14.14
C ALA A 212 -3.89 3.76 14.93
N ILE A 213 -3.23 2.69 14.44
CA ILE A 213 -3.14 1.40 15.14
C ILE A 213 -2.43 1.57 16.49
N ALA A 214 -1.30 2.28 16.50
CA ALA A 214 -0.54 2.52 17.73
C ALA A 214 -1.37 3.26 18.79
N LEU A 215 -2.19 4.24 18.39
CA LEU A 215 -3.12 4.94 19.29
C LEU A 215 -4.14 3.99 19.93
N ILE A 216 -4.72 3.09 19.15
CA ILE A 216 -5.70 2.12 19.63
C ILE A 216 -5.04 1.16 20.62
N ILE A 217 -3.89 0.58 20.27
CA ILE A 217 -3.16 -0.38 21.10
C ILE A 217 -2.73 0.26 22.43
N ASP A 218 -2.18 1.48 22.39
CA ASP A 218 -1.76 2.20 23.60
C ASP A 218 -2.93 2.44 24.56
N LYS A 219 -4.09 2.78 24.02
CA LYS A 219 -5.32 2.95 24.81
C LYS A 219 -5.82 1.64 25.41
N VAL A 220 -5.82 0.55 24.64
CA VAL A 220 -6.28 -0.76 25.08
C VAL A 220 -5.36 -1.33 26.16
N MET A 221 -4.05 -1.10 26.05
CA MET A 221 -3.08 -1.52 27.06
C MET A 221 -3.12 -0.68 28.35
N GLY A 222 -3.99 0.32 28.45
CA GLY A 222 -4.12 1.19 29.61
C GLY A 222 -2.94 2.12 29.85
N LYS A 223 -1.99 2.18 28.90
CA LYS A 223 -0.80 3.05 28.97
C LYS A 223 -1.04 4.44 28.35
N GLY A 224 -2.17 4.63 27.68
CA GLY A 224 -2.56 5.88 27.07
C GLY A 224 -2.70 6.97 28.13
N THR A 225 -1.81 7.94 28.05
CA THR A 225 -1.76 9.07 28.95
C THR A 225 -3.08 9.85 28.93
N GLY A 226 -3.82 9.78 30.01
CA GLY A 226 -4.65 10.88 30.40
C GLY A 226 -3.73 12.08 30.69
N LYS A 227 -3.57 12.95 29.76
CA LYS A 227 -3.26 14.38 29.94
C LYS A 227 -3.50 15.16 28.66
#